data_d093ba2450b4e54bdfd5a613efad7452
#
_entry.id   d093ba2450b4e54bdfd5a613efad7452
#
_cell.length_a   1.000
_cell.length_b   1.000
_cell.length_c   1.000
_cell.angle_alpha   90.00
_cell.angle_beta   90.00
_cell.angle_gamma   90.00
#
_symmetry.space_group_name_H-M   'P 1'
#
loop_
_entity.id
_entity.type
_entity.pdbx_description
1 polymer ?
#
loop_
_entity_poly.entity_id
_entity_poly.type
_entity_poly.pdbx_seq_one_letter_code
_entity_poly.pdbx_strand_id
1 'polypeptide(L)'
;VSSNIGWTDETWNFLLGCERVTKGCDGCYAITTANIRKSNPNPKIATAYAGLVERNETGRLDWTGQIRVVEDRLHKPLTWRKPRRIFVNSMSDLFHADVPIGVIAEAFAVMALTPQHHYQLLTKRHARMRAVLRSARFAEMVLHWLRTTDQWLPAKVRVSAAQRAVAIKTLSDRAETEPMNPLPNAWIGVSVEDQATANLRIPALLDTPAAVRWISAEPLLGPVDLTAWMAPRTPADPADAPSTWHEWTWPDWVPADARQQIESFWSESIGRGPRRWLQNAHDNGAPAFGQEWTTHPSMRPAGSPADRHTGRYIHAWNNIGRLALPDGSMGYTSFTERHVRDQLGLHWVVVGGETGPGCRPMHPAWARSLRDQCRASAGTSFFYKQHGDWHPAPTQLVLNDPAWTLMLCGDTKESWTFQRGPRHHNELDGEVIEEYPVLLGAVR
;
A
#
# COMPACT_ATOMS: atom_id res chain seq x y z
N VAL A 1 14.97 15.43 -9.76
CA VAL A 1 15.22 14.56 -10.94
C VAL A 1 14.06 13.61 -11.01
N SER A 2 13.26 13.68 -12.08
CA SER A 2 12.14 12.76 -12.29
C SER A 2 12.62 11.31 -12.18
N SER A 3 11.80 10.45 -11.59
CA SER A 3 12.09 9.02 -11.46
C SER A 3 11.96 8.33 -12.81
N ASN A 4 12.85 7.36 -13.12
CA ASN A 4 12.68 6.44 -14.24
C ASN A 4 11.89 5.17 -13.82
N ILE A 5 11.33 5.15 -12.62
CA ILE A 5 10.52 4.05 -12.09
C ILE A 5 9.08 4.32 -12.50
N GLY A 6 8.48 3.49 -13.35
CA GLY A 6 7.20 3.75 -14.01
C GLY A 6 6.02 4.05 -13.07
N TRP A 7 6.02 3.49 -11.87
CA TRP A 7 4.92 3.63 -10.91
C TRP A 7 5.09 4.79 -9.91
N THR A 8 6.13 5.64 -10.03
CA THR A 8 6.39 6.78 -9.12
C THR A 8 6.88 8.02 -9.88
N ASP A 9 6.56 9.19 -9.39
CA ASP A 9 6.96 10.45 -10.01
C ASP A 9 8.33 10.92 -9.53
N GLU A 10 8.68 10.60 -8.27
CA GLU A 10 9.91 11.07 -7.61
C GLU A 10 10.46 10.01 -6.66
N THR A 11 11.74 10.11 -6.33
CA THR A 11 12.37 9.32 -5.26
C THR A 11 12.84 10.20 -4.12
N TRP A 12 12.62 9.74 -2.89
CA TRP A 12 13.08 10.43 -1.68
C TRP A 12 14.09 9.58 -0.92
N ASN A 13 15.36 9.78 -1.24
CA ASN A 13 16.50 9.01 -0.74
C ASN A 13 17.27 9.80 0.34
N PHE A 14 16.73 9.88 1.53
CA PHE A 14 17.39 10.41 2.71
C PHE A 14 18.20 9.35 3.48
N LEU A 15 17.98 8.08 3.17
CA LEU A 15 18.81 6.96 3.61
C LEU A 15 19.55 6.38 2.41
N LEU A 16 20.79 5.98 2.62
CA LEU A 16 21.63 5.32 1.62
C LEU A 16 22.32 4.11 2.26
N GLY A 17 22.54 3.09 1.46
CA GLY A 17 23.12 1.82 1.92
C GLY A 17 22.05 0.80 2.31
N CYS A 18 22.42 -0.47 2.27
CA CYS A 18 21.55 -1.60 2.55
C CYS A 18 22.40 -2.85 2.83
N GLU A 19 21.75 -3.97 3.00
CA GLU A 19 22.32 -5.32 2.91
C GLU A 19 21.37 -6.26 2.18
N ARG A 20 21.87 -7.38 1.65
CA ARG A 20 21.04 -8.37 0.98
C ARG A 20 20.20 -9.15 1.99
N VAL A 21 18.95 -9.44 1.64
CA VAL A 21 18.01 -10.20 2.46
C VAL A 21 17.62 -11.51 1.79
N THR A 22 17.36 -11.48 0.47
CA THR A 22 16.90 -12.64 -0.32
C THR A 22 17.53 -12.63 -1.70
N LYS A 23 17.26 -13.70 -2.48
CA LYS A 23 17.64 -13.80 -3.90
C LYS A 23 17.17 -12.62 -4.74
N GLY A 24 16.07 -11.95 -4.36
CA GLY A 24 15.62 -10.73 -5.02
C GLY A 24 16.56 -9.53 -4.87
N CYS A 25 17.59 -9.63 -4.00
CA CYS A 25 18.64 -8.62 -3.89
C CYS A 25 19.85 -8.90 -4.80
N ASP A 26 19.89 -10.03 -5.51
CA ASP A 26 21.06 -10.43 -6.31
C ASP A 26 21.32 -9.47 -7.49
N GLY A 27 20.30 -9.08 -8.21
CA GLY A 27 20.36 -8.11 -9.31
C GLY A 27 20.07 -6.65 -8.86
N CYS A 28 20.30 -6.29 -7.60
CA CYS A 28 19.92 -4.99 -7.07
C CYS A 28 20.62 -3.82 -7.79
N TYR A 29 19.86 -3.02 -8.52
CA TYR A 29 20.37 -1.85 -9.25
C TYR A 29 20.99 -0.79 -8.34
N ALA A 30 20.57 -0.73 -7.08
CA ALA A 30 21.04 0.27 -6.13
C ALA A 30 22.53 0.07 -5.78
N ILE A 31 23.02 -1.17 -5.79
CA ILE A 31 24.45 -1.49 -5.60
C ILE A 31 25.29 -0.88 -6.73
N THR A 32 24.90 -1.12 -7.98
CA THR A 32 25.59 -0.56 -9.17
C THR A 32 25.51 0.97 -9.17
N THR A 33 24.34 1.52 -8.85
CA THR A 33 24.15 2.96 -8.76
C THR A 33 25.03 3.59 -7.65
N ALA A 34 25.12 2.97 -6.49
CA ALA A 34 25.98 3.43 -5.40
C ALA A 34 27.45 3.39 -5.80
N ASN A 35 27.88 2.34 -6.49
CA ASN A 35 29.24 2.21 -6.98
C ASN A 35 29.63 3.31 -8.00
N ILE A 36 28.70 3.67 -8.90
CA ILE A 36 28.91 4.78 -9.84
C ILE A 36 28.96 6.11 -9.08
N ARG A 37 28.05 6.31 -8.14
CA ARG A 37 27.92 7.60 -7.43
C ARG A 37 29.03 7.89 -6.42
N LYS A 38 29.70 6.89 -5.86
CA LYS A 38 30.87 7.11 -5.00
C LYS A 38 32.05 7.77 -5.72
N SER A 39 32.09 7.70 -7.05
CA SER A 39 33.09 8.35 -7.91
C SER A 39 32.54 9.58 -8.65
N ASN A 40 31.42 10.16 -8.16
CA ASN A 40 30.80 11.31 -8.79
C ASN A 40 31.71 12.55 -8.65
N PRO A 41 31.87 13.38 -9.70
CA PRO A 41 32.67 14.60 -9.61
C PRO A 41 32.15 15.62 -8.59
N ASN A 42 30.88 15.57 -8.24
CA ASN A 42 30.35 16.39 -7.15
C ASN A 42 30.71 15.77 -5.79
N PRO A 43 31.57 16.45 -4.97
CA PRO A 43 32.02 15.90 -3.70
C PRO A 43 30.91 15.54 -2.72
N LYS A 44 29.80 16.32 -2.70
CA LYS A 44 28.65 16.03 -1.84
C LYS A 44 28.01 14.68 -2.19
N ILE A 45 27.94 14.36 -3.48
CA ILE A 45 27.41 13.07 -3.94
C ILE A 45 28.40 11.97 -3.64
N ALA A 46 29.68 12.14 -4.01
CA ALA A 46 30.71 11.14 -3.77
C ALA A 46 30.81 10.75 -2.28
N THR A 47 30.87 11.74 -1.39
CA THR A 47 30.92 11.53 0.06
C THR A 47 29.67 10.80 0.57
N ALA A 48 28.49 11.14 0.05
CA ALA A 48 27.25 10.49 0.46
C ALA A 48 27.21 8.97 0.14
N TYR A 49 27.94 8.53 -0.89
CA TYR A 49 28.00 7.11 -1.31
C TYR A 49 29.32 6.41 -0.96
N ALA A 50 30.31 7.11 -0.38
CA ALA A 50 31.59 6.54 -0.01
C ALA A 50 31.42 5.45 1.06
N GLY A 51 32.08 4.31 0.88
CA GLY A 51 32.08 3.18 1.83
C GLY A 51 30.81 2.35 1.88
N LEU A 52 29.77 2.65 1.07
CA LEU A 52 28.52 1.90 1.09
C LEU A 52 28.58 0.60 0.28
N VAL A 53 29.49 0.51 -0.68
CA VAL A 53 29.66 -0.68 -1.54
C VAL A 53 31.13 -1.02 -1.71
N GLU A 54 31.44 -2.29 -1.70
CA GLU A 54 32.76 -2.85 -1.94
C GLU A 54 32.71 -4.16 -2.75
N ARG A 55 33.87 -4.66 -3.16
CA ARG A 55 33.93 -6.00 -3.72
C ARG A 55 34.20 -6.99 -2.60
N ASN A 56 33.33 -8.00 -2.51
CA ASN A 56 33.49 -9.10 -1.58
C ASN A 56 34.65 -10.05 -2.00
N GLU A 57 34.91 -11.07 -1.22
CA GLU A 57 35.98 -12.07 -1.46
C GLU A 57 35.87 -12.76 -2.82
N THR A 58 34.67 -12.89 -3.37
CA THR A 58 34.44 -13.47 -4.72
C THR A 58 34.60 -12.46 -5.85
N GLY A 59 34.98 -11.21 -5.53
CA GLY A 59 35.09 -10.11 -6.50
C GLY A 59 33.76 -9.49 -6.91
N ARG A 60 32.63 -9.98 -6.38
CA ARG A 60 31.30 -9.44 -6.63
C ARG A 60 31.10 -8.14 -5.86
N LEU A 61 30.53 -7.14 -6.55
CA LEU A 61 30.14 -5.88 -5.89
C LEU A 61 28.97 -6.10 -4.95
N ASP A 62 29.07 -5.62 -3.71
CA ASP A 62 28.04 -5.78 -2.70
C ASP A 62 27.96 -4.60 -1.75
N TRP A 63 26.87 -4.54 -0.96
CA TRP A 63 26.73 -3.61 0.14
C TRP A 63 27.70 -3.97 1.28
N THR A 64 28.21 -2.94 1.95
CA THR A 64 29.01 -3.09 3.19
C THR A 64 28.15 -3.29 4.43
N GLY A 65 26.84 -3.18 4.34
CA GLY A 65 25.92 -3.12 5.47
C GLY A 65 25.81 -1.73 6.10
N GLN A 66 26.70 -0.78 5.77
CA GLN A 66 26.62 0.56 6.31
C GLN A 66 25.38 1.31 5.85
N ILE A 67 24.72 1.98 6.80
CA ILE A 67 23.60 2.87 6.54
C ILE A 67 24.03 4.32 6.80
N ARG A 68 23.64 5.20 5.90
CA ARG A 68 23.91 6.64 6.03
C ARG A 68 22.61 7.45 5.95
N VAL A 69 22.37 8.25 6.97
CA VAL A 69 21.33 9.29 6.95
C VAL A 69 21.89 10.53 6.26
N VAL A 70 21.16 11.05 5.28
CA VAL A 70 21.51 12.31 4.58
C VAL A 70 20.48 13.35 5.01
N GLU A 71 20.74 14.02 6.11
CA GLU A 71 19.83 14.93 6.80
C GLU A 71 19.27 16.02 5.88
N ASP A 72 20.12 16.62 5.04
CA ASP A 72 19.73 17.64 4.06
C ASP A 72 18.58 17.20 3.13
N ARG A 73 18.35 15.88 3.01
CA ARG A 73 17.29 15.31 2.15
C ARG A 73 16.03 14.96 2.91
N LEU A 74 16.11 14.83 4.23
CA LEU A 74 14.98 14.33 5.03
C LEU A 74 13.75 15.26 4.93
N HIS A 75 13.98 16.57 4.87
CA HIS A 75 12.92 17.56 4.80
C HIS A 75 12.55 18.01 3.36
N LYS A 76 13.13 17.37 2.35
CA LYS A 76 12.92 17.75 0.95
C LYS A 76 11.46 17.75 0.50
N PRO A 77 10.60 16.79 0.88
CA PRO A 77 9.18 16.79 0.49
C PRO A 77 8.41 18.03 0.93
N LEU A 78 8.79 18.65 2.05
CA LEU A 78 8.17 19.89 2.51
C LEU A 78 8.37 21.08 1.55
N THR A 79 9.32 20.97 0.62
CA THR A 79 9.59 22.00 -0.41
C THR A 79 8.82 21.77 -1.71
N TRP A 80 8.20 20.60 -1.89
CA TRP A 80 7.47 20.25 -3.10
C TRP A 80 6.03 20.74 -3.02
N ARG A 81 5.63 21.58 -3.93
CA ARG A 81 4.29 22.20 -3.94
C ARG A 81 3.25 21.36 -4.70
N LYS A 82 3.66 20.73 -5.81
CA LYS A 82 2.76 19.92 -6.64
C LYS A 82 2.61 18.52 -6.03
N PRO A 83 1.40 17.94 -6.03
CA PRO A 83 1.19 16.54 -5.65
C PRO A 83 2.13 15.61 -6.41
N ARG A 84 2.64 14.58 -5.74
CA ARG A 84 3.57 13.58 -6.29
C ARG A 84 3.35 12.23 -5.65
N ARG A 85 3.55 11.18 -6.42
CA ARG A 85 3.83 9.84 -5.90
C ARG A 85 5.34 9.76 -5.65
N ILE A 86 5.73 9.40 -4.45
CA ILE A 86 7.11 9.46 -3.99
C ILE A 86 7.53 8.08 -3.49
N PHE A 87 8.49 7.46 -4.18
CA PHE A 87 9.10 6.24 -3.69
C PHE A 87 10.13 6.56 -2.61
N VAL A 88 9.89 6.04 -1.42
CA VAL A 88 10.72 6.30 -0.24
C VAL A 88 11.89 5.32 -0.21
N ASN A 89 13.10 5.86 -0.25
CA ASN A 89 14.35 5.12 -0.11
C ASN A 89 14.59 4.02 -1.16
N SER A 90 14.62 4.41 -2.45
CA SER A 90 15.00 3.51 -3.54
C SER A 90 16.46 3.02 -3.49
N MET A 91 17.30 3.60 -2.63
CA MET A 91 18.72 3.30 -2.46
C MET A 91 19.05 2.67 -1.09
N SER A 92 18.02 2.29 -0.33
CA SER A 92 18.11 1.70 1.01
C SER A 92 16.78 1.04 1.38
N ASP A 93 16.70 0.51 2.60
CA ASP A 93 15.45 0.02 3.18
C ASP A 93 15.17 0.82 4.46
N LEU A 94 14.01 1.49 4.54
CA LEU A 94 13.63 2.33 5.68
C LEU A 94 13.62 1.56 7.01
N PHE A 95 13.34 0.27 6.95
CA PHE A 95 13.27 -0.60 8.12
C PHE A 95 14.54 -1.45 8.30
N HIS A 96 15.70 -1.02 7.77
CA HIS A 96 16.99 -1.64 8.06
C HIS A 96 17.30 -1.57 9.55
N ALA A 97 17.94 -2.62 10.10
CA ALA A 97 18.19 -2.75 11.55
C ALA A 97 18.91 -1.52 12.13
N ASP A 98 19.86 -0.97 11.40
CA ASP A 98 20.70 0.15 11.84
C ASP A 98 20.06 1.53 11.59
N VAL A 99 18.87 1.60 11.01
CA VAL A 99 18.15 2.88 10.89
C VAL A 99 17.55 3.25 12.25
N PRO A 100 17.93 4.39 12.86
CA PRO A 100 17.36 4.82 14.14
C PRO A 100 15.84 5.01 14.01
N ILE A 101 15.09 4.53 15.01
CA ILE A 101 13.61 4.67 15.00
C ILE A 101 13.20 6.16 14.97
N GLY A 102 14.01 7.04 15.58
CA GLY A 102 13.80 8.49 15.53
C GLY A 102 13.77 9.07 14.10
N VAL A 103 14.65 8.58 13.23
CA VAL A 103 14.71 8.99 11.82
C VAL A 103 13.48 8.49 11.07
N ILE A 104 13.00 7.28 11.39
CA ILE A 104 11.75 6.77 10.80
C ILE A 104 10.57 7.64 11.26
N ALA A 105 10.51 7.99 12.55
CA ALA A 105 9.45 8.83 13.10
C ALA A 105 9.44 10.25 12.50
N GLU A 106 10.61 10.84 12.31
CA GLU A 106 10.78 12.14 11.63
C GLU A 106 10.29 12.08 10.18
N ALA A 107 10.63 11.02 9.44
CA ALA A 107 10.14 10.82 8.08
C ALA A 107 8.60 10.71 8.04
N PHE A 108 7.98 10.01 8.99
CA PHE A 108 6.53 9.95 9.10
C PHE A 108 5.89 11.29 9.47
N ALA A 109 6.55 12.10 10.31
CA ALA A 109 6.11 13.47 10.58
C ALA A 109 6.15 14.35 9.31
N VAL A 110 7.20 14.23 8.48
CA VAL A 110 7.27 14.89 7.16
C VAL A 110 6.12 14.46 6.25
N MET A 111 5.82 13.15 6.21
CA MET A 111 4.68 12.63 5.43
C MET A 111 3.34 13.19 5.93
N ALA A 112 3.13 13.27 7.24
CA ALA A 112 1.93 13.82 7.84
C ALA A 112 1.74 15.32 7.55
N LEU A 113 2.84 16.07 7.45
CA LEU A 113 2.84 17.50 7.12
C LEU A 113 2.68 17.79 5.62
N THR A 114 2.72 16.78 4.77
CA THR A 114 2.63 16.92 3.31
C THR A 114 1.55 16.00 2.72
N PRO A 115 0.28 16.14 3.14
CA PRO A 115 -0.82 15.26 2.75
C PRO A 115 -1.14 15.29 1.26
N GLN A 116 -0.63 16.28 0.52
CA GLN A 116 -0.78 16.36 -0.94
C GLN A 116 0.08 15.33 -1.71
N HIS A 117 1.06 14.69 -1.07
CA HIS A 117 1.90 13.66 -1.68
C HIS A 117 1.44 12.27 -1.29
N HIS A 118 1.69 11.28 -2.14
CA HIS A 118 1.53 9.86 -1.81
C HIS A 118 2.91 9.22 -1.67
N TYR A 119 3.18 8.64 -0.51
CA TYR A 119 4.46 8.02 -0.19
C TYR A 119 4.36 6.51 -0.33
N GLN A 120 5.16 5.96 -1.23
CA GLN A 120 5.24 4.54 -1.52
C GLN A 120 6.44 3.95 -0.78
N LEU A 121 6.18 3.33 0.37
CA LEU A 121 7.19 2.67 1.19
C LEU A 121 7.27 1.20 0.80
N LEU A 122 8.48 0.70 0.59
CA LEU A 122 8.72 -0.68 0.21
C LEU A 122 9.84 -1.26 1.06
N THR A 123 9.63 -2.45 1.61
CA THR A 123 10.64 -3.12 2.45
C THR A 123 10.68 -4.63 2.24
N LYS A 124 11.86 -5.20 2.46
CA LYS A 124 12.05 -6.65 2.64
C LYS A 124 12.11 -7.03 4.14
N ARG A 125 12.09 -6.04 5.03
CA ARG A 125 12.20 -6.20 6.50
C ARG A 125 10.84 -6.09 7.18
N HIS A 126 9.92 -6.92 6.73
CA HIS A 126 8.51 -6.95 7.13
C HIS A 126 8.29 -7.05 8.65
N ALA A 127 9.12 -7.84 9.34
CA ALA A 127 8.99 -8.04 10.79
C ALA A 127 9.27 -6.75 11.57
N ARG A 128 10.34 -6.02 11.20
CA ARG A 128 10.66 -4.74 11.83
C ARG A 128 9.66 -3.65 11.46
N MET A 129 9.25 -3.58 10.18
CA MET A 129 8.18 -2.68 9.74
C MET A 129 6.93 -2.84 10.61
N ARG A 130 6.45 -4.08 10.75
CA ARG A 130 5.29 -4.41 11.58
C ARG A 130 5.51 -4.00 13.04
N ALA A 131 6.65 -4.37 13.63
CA ALA A 131 6.94 -4.04 15.02
C ALA A 131 6.99 -2.53 15.28
N VAL A 132 7.62 -1.76 14.39
CA VAL A 132 7.70 -0.30 14.51
C VAL A 132 6.33 0.34 14.36
N LEU A 133 5.60 0.04 13.28
CA LEU A 133 4.34 0.72 12.96
C LEU A 133 3.19 0.32 13.89
N ARG A 134 3.29 -0.82 14.57
CA ARG A 134 2.34 -1.23 15.61
C ARG A 134 2.67 -0.66 17.00
N SER A 135 3.82 -0.03 17.16
CA SER A 135 4.26 0.48 18.46
C SER A 135 3.57 1.79 18.82
N ALA A 136 2.86 1.83 19.95
CA ALA A 136 2.35 3.06 20.52
C ALA A 136 3.46 4.08 20.80
N ARG A 137 4.65 3.61 21.24
CA ARG A 137 5.83 4.46 21.42
C ARG A 137 6.27 5.12 20.11
N PHE A 138 6.19 4.41 18.99
CA PHE A 138 6.49 5.01 17.68
C PHE A 138 5.52 6.14 17.35
N ALA A 139 4.22 5.93 17.60
CA ALA A 139 3.22 6.96 17.43
C ALA A 139 3.53 8.23 18.25
N GLU A 140 3.94 8.08 19.51
CA GLU A 140 4.34 9.21 20.35
C GLU A 140 5.61 9.91 19.82
N MET A 141 6.55 9.18 19.26
CA MET A 141 7.73 9.78 18.63
C MET A 141 7.34 10.62 17.41
N VAL A 142 6.42 10.16 16.56
CA VAL A 142 5.91 10.94 15.43
C VAL A 142 5.18 12.20 15.90
N LEU A 143 4.32 12.06 16.93
CA LEU A 143 3.62 13.19 17.55
C LEU A 143 4.60 14.21 18.17
N HIS A 144 5.69 13.74 18.80
CA HIS A 144 6.73 14.62 19.31
C HIS A 144 7.33 15.47 18.19
N TRP A 145 7.72 14.88 17.07
CA TRP A 145 8.22 15.61 15.89
C TRP A 145 7.22 16.64 15.38
N LEU A 146 5.93 16.31 15.33
CA LEU A 146 4.88 17.24 14.91
C LEU A 146 4.69 18.41 15.89
N ARG A 147 4.81 18.15 17.19
CA ARG A 147 4.66 19.19 18.25
C ARG A 147 5.86 20.13 18.29
N THR A 148 7.05 19.67 17.89
CA THR A 148 8.31 20.41 17.98
C THR A 148 8.80 20.93 16.62
N THR A 149 7.92 21.09 15.64
CA THR A 149 8.25 21.54 14.28
C THR A 149 9.11 22.81 14.23
N ASP A 150 8.89 23.73 15.15
CA ASP A 150 9.63 25.00 15.23
C ASP A 150 11.13 24.80 15.55
N GLN A 151 11.52 23.63 16.05
CA GLN A 151 12.90 23.32 16.44
C GLN A 151 13.73 22.69 15.30
N TRP A 152 13.06 22.02 14.34
CA TRP A 152 13.76 21.21 13.33
C TRP A 152 13.43 21.59 11.88
N LEU A 153 12.33 22.32 11.63
CA LEU A 153 11.99 22.72 10.28
C LEU A 153 13.06 23.67 9.70
N PRO A 154 13.50 23.42 8.44
CA PRO A 154 14.39 24.35 7.77
C PRO A 154 13.79 25.75 7.69
N ALA A 155 14.59 26.79 7.90
CA ALA A 155 14.15 28.18 7.95
C ALA A 155 13.34 28.65 6.72
N LYS A 156 13.55 28.01 5.58
CA LYS A 156 12.82 28.30 4.32
C LYS A 156 11.48 27.57 4.20
N VAL A 157 11.22 26.59 5.07
CA VAL A 157 9.98 25.80 5.06
C VAL A 157 8.97 26.49 5.97
N ARG A 158 7.75 26.59 5.50
CA ARG A 158 6.63 27.12 6.29
C ARG A 158 5.55 26.06 6.37
N VAL A 159 5.26 25.64 7.58
CA VAL A 159 4.11 24.78 7.91
C VAL A 159 3.16 25.62 8.74
N SER A 160 1.92 25.77 8.29
CA SER A 160 0.93 26.54 9.04
C SER A 160 0.52 25.81 10.32
N ALA A 161 0.08 26.58 11.34
CA ALA A 161 -0.46 26.01 12.56
C ALA A 161 -1.65 25.07 12.27
N ALA A 162 -2.47 25.41 11.27
CA ALA A 162 -3.59 24.59 10.83
C ALA A 162 -3.14 23.24 10.25
N GLN A 163 -2.13 23.23 9.36
CA GLN A 163 -1.56 21.98 8.83
C GLN A 163 -1.03 21.09 9.95
N ARG A 164 -0.27 21.67 10.87
CA ARG A 164 0.27 20.95 12.03
C ARG A 164 -0.86 20.39 12.91
N ALA A 165 -1.88 21.18 13.20
CA ALA A 165 -3.02 20.75 14.02
C ALA A 165 -3.77 19.59 13.37
N VAL A 166 -3.99 19.63 12.05
CA VAL A 166 -4.63 18.54 11.30
C VAL A 166 -3.76 17.27 11.38
N ALA A 167 -2.45 17.37 11.13
CA ALA A 167 -1.54 16.23 11.22
C ALA A 167 -1.53 15.60 12.62
N ILE A 168 -1.44 16.42 13.67
CA ILE A 168 -1.50 15.95 15.06
C ILE A 168 -2.84 15.27 15.33
N LYS A 169 -3.97 15.89 14.96
CA LYS A 169 -5.29 15.30 15.16
C LYS A 169 -5.44 13.95 14.47
N THR A 170 -5.01 13.84 13.21
CA THR A 170 -5.08 12.58 12.46
C THR A 170 -4.38 11.43 13.18
N LEU A 171 -3.27 11.71 13.87
CA LEU A 171 -2.46 10.70 14.53
C LEU A 171 -2.80 10.51 16.01
N SER A 172 -3.41 11.49 16.68
CA SER A 172 -3.73 11.43 18.12
C SER A 172 -5.15 10.96 18.41
N ASP A 173 -6.00 10.80 17.39
CA ASP A 173 -7.37 10.27 17.55
C ASP A 173 -7.34 8.74 17.73
N ARG A 174 -6.75 8.30 18.84
CA ARG A 174 -6.51 6.89 19.23
C ARG A 174 -6.30 6.79 20.74
N ALA A 175 -6.45 5.59 21.31
CA ALA A 175 -6.01 5.34 22.69
C ALA A 175 -4.47 5.36 22.79
N GLU A 176 -3.93 5.78 23.94
CA GLU A 176 -2.47 5.89 24.14
C GLU A 176 -1.71 4.59 23.93
N THR A 177 -2.35 3.47 24.18
CA THR A 177 -1.76 2.12 24.04
C THR A 177 -1.89 1.55 22.60
N GLU A 178 -2.64 2.23 21.74
CA GLU A 178 -2.87 1.77 20.38
C GLU A 178 -1.77 2.22 19.40
N PRO A 179 -1.58 1.48 18.29
CA PRO A 179 -0.71 1.90 17.20
C PRO A 179 -1.16 3.26 16.62
N MET A 180 -0.25 3.90 15.91
CA MET A 180 -0.56 5.09 15.14
C MET A 180 -1.67 4.82 14.12
N ASN A 181 -2.63 5.74 14.00
CA ASN A 181 -3.57 5.70 12.88
C ASN A 181 -2.81 5.75 11.55
N PRO A 182 -3.18 4.93 10.57
CA PRO A 182 -2.53 4.96 9.28
C PRO A 182 -2.59 6.34 8.64
N LEU A 183 -1.46 6.86 8.20
CA LEU A 183 -1.44 8.05 7.36
C LEU A 183 -2.10 7.75 6.02
N PRO A 184 -3.14 8.49 5.60
CA PRO A 184 -3.87 8.22 4.36
C PRO A 184 -2.97 8.25 3.11
N ASN A 185 -1.91 9.01 3.17
CA ASN A 185 -0.96 9.23 2.09
C ASN A 185 0.33 8.37 2.19
N ALA A 186 0.45 7.50 3.18
CA ALA A 186 1.57 6.56 3.31
C ALA A 186 1.13 5.14 2.91
N TRP A 187 1.60 4.67 1.77
CA TRP A 187 1.32 3.34 1.22
C TRP A 187 2.41 2.39 1.66
N ILE A 188 2.05 1.38 2.44
CA ILE A 188 3.01 0.43 3.01
C ILE A 188 3.07 -0.81 2.13
N GLY A 189 4.27 -1.21 1.74
CA GLY A 189 4.47 -2.34 0.86
C GLY A 189 5.63 -3.25 1.25
N VAL A 190 5.57 -4.48 0.74
CA VAL A 190 6.64 -5.46 0.83
C VAL A 190 7.02 -6.00 -0.54
N SER A 191 8.30 -6.31 -0.74
CA SER A 191 8.72 -7.02 -1.94
C SER A 191 8.35 -8.50 -1.84
N VAL A 192 7.97 -9.09 -2.97
CA VAL A 192 7.60 -10.51 -3.08
C VAL A 192 8.28 -11.07 -4.32
N GLU A 193 9.20 -11.99 -4.18
CA GLU A 193 9.94 -12.56 -5.30
C GLU A 193 9.37 -13.92 -5.77
N ASP A 194 8.79 -14.66 -4.83
CA ASP A 194 8.24 -16.01 -4.98
C ASP A 194 7.19 -16.32 -3.91
N GLN A 195 6.58 -17.50 -3.95
CA GLN A 195 5.57 -17.90 -2.96
C GLN A 195 6.10 -17.93 -1.52
N ALA A 196 7.36 -18.35 -1.33
CA ALA A 196 7.95 -18.41 0.01
C ALA A 196 8.06 -17.03 0.65
N THR A 197 8.50 -16.04 -0.12
CA THR A 197 8.56 -14.63 0.34
C THR A 197 7.19 -14.01 0.49
N ALA A 198 6.21 -14.38 -0.33
CA ALA A 198 4.80 -13.99 -0.18
C ALA A 198 4.25 -14.49 1.16
N ASN A 199 4.37 -15.78 1.43
CA ASN A 199 3.89 -16.43 2.66
C ASN A 199 4.50 -15.82 3.93
N LEU A 200 5.74 -15.36 3.84
CA LEU A 200 6.46 -14.75 4.96
C LEU A 200 6.07 -13.29 5.18
N ARG A 201 5.94 -12.50 4.11
CA ARG A 201 5.88 -11.03 4.21
C ARG A 201 4.47 -10.46 4.16
N ILE A 202 3.57 -11.08 3.41
CA ILE A 202 2.21 -10.55 3.26
C ILE A 202 1.41 -10.62 4.57
N PRO A 203 1.44 -11.70 5.37
CA PRO A 203 0.76 -11.70 6.67
C PRO A 203 1.24 -10.58 7.60
N ALA A 204 2.55 -10.30 7.62
CA ALA A 204 3.09 -9.20 8.41
C ALA A 204 2.64 -7.82 7.88
N LEU A 205 2.52 -7.67 6.56
CA LEU A 205 1.98 -6.45 5.94
C LEU A 205 0.52 -6.25 6.30
N LEU A 206 -0.30 -7.30 6.23
CA LEU A 206 -1.72 -7.23 6.58
C LEU A 206 -1.95 -6.88 8.06
N ASP A 207 -1.07 -7.35 8.93
CA ASP A 207 -1.08 -7.02 10.36
C ASP A 207 -0.44 -5.65 10.69
N THR A 208 -0.02 -4.90 9.68
CA THR A 208 0.56 -3.55 9.84
C THR A 208 -0.50 -2.48 9.59
N PRO A 209 -0.63 -1.45 10.48
CA PRO A 209 -1.50 -0.31 10.22
C PRO A 209 -1.09 0.42 8.94
N ALA A 210 -1.95 0.38 7.92
CA ALA A 210 -1.69 1.03 6.63
C ALA A 210 -3.00 1.42 5.94
N ALA A 211 -3.03 2.60 5.32
CA ALA A 211 -4.15 3.04 4.50
C ALA A 211 -4.19 2.30 3.16
N VAL A 212 -3.05 2.05 2.57
CA VAL A 212 -2.85 1.23 1.38
C VAL A 212 -1.78 0.19 1.66
N ARG A 213 -2.10 -1.08 1.39
CA ARG A 213 -1.17 -2.21 1.47
C ARG A 213 -0.85 -2.69 0.06
N TRP A 214 0.42 -2.81 -0.27
CA TRP A 214 0.82 -3.19 -1.61
C TRP A 214 2.01 -4.13 -1.63
N ILE A 215 2.17 -4.82 -2.73
CA ILE A 215 3.35 -5.63 -2.98
C ILE A 215 4.06 -5.19 -4.27
N SER A 216 5.38 -5.30 -4.24
CA SER A 216 6.22 -5.25 -5.43
C SER A 216 6.73 -6.67 -5.68
N ALA A 217 6.15 -7.34 -6.67
CA ALA A 217 6.63 -8.59 -7.21
C ALA A 217 7.78 -8.29 -8.20
N GLU A 218 8.84 -7.70 -7.66
CA GLU A 218 10.01 -7.24 -8.41
C GLU A 218 11.31 -7.56 -7.65
N PRO A 219 12.15 -8.43 -8.20
CA PRO A 219 11.89 -9.24 -9.39
C PRO A 219 10.94 -10.41 -9.08
N LEU A 220 10.06 -10.73 -10.02
CA LEU A 220 9.25 -11.94 -9.92
C LEU A 220 10.08 -13.13 -10.39
N LEU A 221 10.38 -14.06 -9.50
CA LEU A 221 11.30 -15.19 -9.72
C LEU A 221 10.62 -16.56 -9.68
N GLY A 222 9.32 -16.59 -9.44
CA GLY A 222 8.52 -17.80 -9.40
C GLY A 222 7.03 -17.47 -9.42
N PRO A 223 6.16 -18.48 -9.57
CA PRO A 223 4.73 -18.32 -9.47
C PRO A 223 4.34 -17.88 -8.06
N VAL A 224 3.31 -17.03 -7.95
CA VAL A 224 2.77 -16.55 -6.68
C VAL A 224 1.25 -16.62 -6.73
N ASP A 225 0.67 -17.27 -5.73
CA ASP A 225 -0.75 -17.26 -5.46
C ASP A 225 -1.03 -16.27 -4.31
N LEU A 226 -1.81 -15.23 -4.61
CA LEU A 226 -2.19 -14.17 -3.68
C LEU A 226 -3.64 -14.30 -3.20
N THR A 227 -4.38 -15.29 -3.68
CA THR A 227 -5.84 -15.41 -3.46
C THR A 227 -6.22 -15.37 -1.99
N ALA A 228 -5.42 -15.97 -1.11
CA ALA A 228 -5.64 -15.95 0.34
C ALA A 228 -5.54 -14.56 0.99
N TRP A 229 -4.95 -13.57 0.31
CA TRP A 229 -4.70 -12.24 0.84
C TRP A 229 -5.38 -11.13 0.04
N MET A 230 -6.19 -11.50 -0.91
CA MET A 230 -7.01 -10.58 -1.69
C MET A 230 -8.44 -10.56 -1.14
N ALA A 231 -9.06 -9.40 -1.18
CA ALA A 231 -10.47 -9.32 -0.86
C ALA A 231 -11.27 -10.14 -1.88
N PRO A 232 -12.10 -11.07 -1.46
CA PRO A 232 -12.96 -11.78 -2.39
C PRO A 232 -13.83 -10.73 -3.09
N ARG A 233 -13.94 -10.85 -4.42
CA ARG A 233 -14.94 -10.07 -5.15
C ARG A 233 -16.28 -10.47 -4.57
N THR A 234 -16.91 -9.57 -3.83
CA THR A 234 -18.31 -9.79 -3.45
C THR A 234 -19.09 -10.11 -4.73
N PRO A 235 -19.93 -11.15 -4.75
CA PRO A 235 -20.63 -11.52 -5.97
C PRO A 235 -21.24 -10.27 -6.58
N ALA A 236 -20.88 -10.04 -7.81
CA ALA A 236 -21.35 -9.04 -8.78
C ALA A 236 -22.03 -7.79 -8.23
N ASP A 237 -21.63 -6.64 -8.74
CA ASP A 237 -22.48 -5.46 -8.76
C ASP A 237 -23.94 -5.92 -9.02
N PRO A 238 -24.94 -5.39 -8.30
CA PRO A 238 -26.35 -5.75 -8.56
C PRO A 238 -26.79 -5.65 -10.02
N ALA A 239 -26.02 -4.96 -10.87
CA ALA A 239 -26.20 -4.96 -12.31
C ALA A 239 -25.81 -6.28 -13.00
N ASP A 240 -24.90 -7.07 -12.38
CA ASP A 240 -24.43 -8.37 -12.90
C ASP A 240 -25.04 -9.56 -12.16
N ALA A 241 -25.81 -9.31 -11.11
CA ALA A 241 -26.50 -10.38 -10.38
C ALA A 241 -27.63 -10.94 -11.26
N PRO A 242 -27.75 -12.27 -11.37
CA PRO A 242 -28.92 -12.84 -12.01
C PRO A 242 -30.18 -12.30 -11.33
N SER A 243 -31.23 -12.06 -12.11
CA SER A 243 -32.50 -11.46 -11.70
C SER A 243 -33.30 -12.23 -10.62
N THR A 244 -32.65 -13.16 -9.96
CA THR A 244 -33.20 -14.01 -8.89
C THR A 244 -32.72 -13.61 -7.50
N TRP A 245 -32.60 -12.31 -7.26
CA TRP A 245 -32.47 -11.85 -5.88
C TRP A 245 -33.82 -12.11 -5.22
N HIS A 246 -33.84 -13.10 -4.35
CA HIS A 246 -34.96 -13.29 -3.43
C HIS A 246 -35.19 -11.95 -2.70
N GLU A 247 -36.47 -11.59 -2.58
CA GLU A 247 -36.85 -10.39 -1.83
C GLU A 247 -36.10 -10.39 -0.50
N TRP A 248 -35.27 -9.38 -0.32
CA TRP A 248 -34.56 -9.23 0.92
C TRP A 248 -35.57 -8.92 2.02
N THR A 249 -35.63 -9.76 3.00
CA THR A 249 -36.45 -9.55 4.18
C THR A 249 -35.66 -8.78 5.23
N TRP A 250 -36.26 -7.73 5.73
CA TRP A 250 -35.69 -7.02 6.85
C TRP A 250 -35.52 -7.99 8.02
N PRO A 251 -34.34 -7.96 8.72
CA PRO A 251 -34.18 -8.75 9.93
C PRO A 251 -35.28 -8.40 10.96
N ASP A 252 -35.80 -9.40 11.68
CA ASP A 252 -36.91 -9.21 12.62
C ASP A 252 -36.67 -8.20 13.72
N TRP A 253 -35.40 -7.97 14.04
CA TRP A 253 -34.98 -6.98 15.04
C TRP A 253 -35.03 -5.52 14.55
N VAL A 254 -35.28 -5.24 13.26
CA VAL A 254 -35.44 -3.87 12.73
C VAL A 254 -36.93 -3.49 12.82
N PRO A 255 -37.30 -2.45 13.62
CA PRO A 255 -38.69 -2.01 13.75
C PRO A 255 -39.29 -1.55 12.41
N ALA A 256 -40.60 -1.78 12.22
CA ALA A 256 -41.28 -1.48 10.96
C ALA A 256 -41.24 0.00 10.56
N ASP A 257 -41.34 0.89 11.53
CA ASP A 257 -41.25 2.33 11.36
C ASP A 257 -39.82 2.77 10.93
N ALA A 258 -38.80 2.16 11.51
CA ALA A 258 -37.41 2.37 11.10
C ALA A 258 -37.16 1.86 9.68
N ARG A 259 -37.75 0.74 9.30
CA ARG A 259 -37.65 0.17 7.93
C ARG A 259 -38.12 1.17 6.89
N GLN A 260 -39.33 1.69 7.06
CA GLN A 260 -39.95 2.61 6.11
C GLN A 260 -39.16 3.92 5.96
N GLN A 261 -38.65 4.47 7.06
CA GLN A 261 -37.89 5.72 7.05
C GLN A 261 -36.51 5.51 6.41
N ILE A 262 -35.86 4.40 6.69
CA ILE A 262 -34.58 4.04 6.08
C ILE A 262 -34.73 3.81 4.57
N GLU A 263 -35.78 3.12 4.14
CA GLU A 263 -36.06 2.86 2.71
C GLU A 263 -36.38 4.15 1.96
N SER A 264 -37.18 5.03 2.53
CA SER A 264 -37.51 6.33 1.95
C SER A 264 -36.25 7.20 1.75
N PHE A 265 -35.46 7.35 2.79
CA PHE A 265 -34.22 8.12 2.74
C PHE A 265 -33.26 7.62 1.66
N TRP A 266 -33.18 6.34 1.47
CA TRP A 266 -32.21 5.74 0.57
C TRP A 266 -32.68 5.65 -0.87
N SER A 267 -33.96 5.49 -1.10
CA SER A 267 -34.53 5.59 -2.43
C SER A 267 -34.38 7.00 -3.03
N GLU A 268 -34.48 8.03 -2.18
CA GLU A 268 -34.34 9.43 -2.60
C GLU A 268 -32.89 9.85 -2.83
N SER A 269 -31.95 9.31 -2.05
CA SER A 269 -30.58 9.86 -2.03
C SER A 269 -29.62 9.14 -2.97
N ILE A 270 -29.79 7.83 -3.30
CA ILE A 270 -28.71 7.02 -3.87
C ILE A 270 -29.15 6.00 -4.92
N GLY A 271 -30.44 5.77 -5.12
CA GLY A 271 -30.96 4.83 -6.12
C GLY A 271 -30.60 3.34 -5.89
N ARG A 272 -29.89 3.01 -4.83
CA ARG A 272 -29.47 1.63 -4.46
C ARG A 272 -29.69 1.42 -2.98
N GLY A 273 -30.60 0.52 -2.62
CA GLY A 273 -31.12 0.40 -1.26
C GLY A 273 -30.12 -0.01 -0.18
N PRO A 274 -30.51 0.22 1.07
CA PRO A 274 -29.79 -0.04 2.32
C PRO A 274 -29.50 -1.51 2.59
N ARG A 275 -30.22 -2.36 1.93
CA ARG A 275 -30.33 -3.78 2.20
C ARG A 275 -28.98 -4.48 2.24
N ARG A 276 -28.12 -4.19 1.27
CA ARG A 276 -26.79 -4.81 1.15
C ARG A 276 -25.86 -4.44 2.30
N TRP A 277 -25.94 -3.19 2.76
CA TRP A 277 -25.05 -2.74 3.83
C TRP A 277 -25.41 -3.36 5.19
N LEU A 278 -26.68 -3.42 5.50
CA LEU A 278 -27.17 -4.06 6.74
C LEU A 278 -26.86 -5.55 6.76
N GLN A 279 -27.03 -6.24 5.63
CA GLN A 279 -26.67 -7.64 5.50
C GLN A 279 -25.17 -7.86 5.71
N ASN A 280 -24.32 -7.06 5.06
CA ASN A 280 -22.87 -7.15 5.24
C ASN A 280 -22.44 -6.86 6.69
N ALA A 281 -23.07 -5.93 7.36
CA ALA A 281 -22.79 -5.63 8.75
C ALA A 281 -23.20 -6.79 9.69
N HIS A 282 -24.31 -7.44 9.41
CA HIS A 282 -24.79 -8.61 10.14
C HIS A 282 -23.91 -9.84 9.87
N ASP A 283 -23.59 -10.14 8.62
CA ASP A 283 -22.82 -11.33 8.21
C ASP A 283 -21.36 -11.27 8.70
N ASN A 284 -20.86 -10.06 8.95
CA ASN A 284 -19.52 -9.86 9.49
C ASN A 284 -19.46 -9.78 11.03
N GLY A 285 -20.50 -10.26 11.72
CA GLY A 285 -20.51 -10.36 13.17
C GLY A 285 -20.57 -8.99 13.88
N ALA A 286 -21.12 -8.00 13.23
CA ALA A 286 -21.49 -6.77 13.91
C ALA A 286 -22.34 -7.14 15.15
N PRO A 287 -22.02 -6.57 16.33
CA PRO A 287 -22.73 -6.92 17.54
C PRO A 287 -24.23 -6.78 17.31
N ALA A 288 -24.95 -7.78 17.75
CA ALA A 288 -26.39 -7.91 17.56
C ALA A 288 -27.01 -6.53 17.67
N PHE A 289 -27.58 -6.08 16.60
CA PHE A 289 -28.17 -4.76 16.51
C PHE A 289 -29.17 -4.63 17.61
N GLY A 290 -28.81 -3.83 18.51
CA GLY A 290 -29.37 -3.50 19.73
C GLY A 290 -30.69 -3.79 20.10
N GLN A 291 -30.64 -3.93 21.17
CA GLN A 291 -31.82 -4.08 21.93
C GLN A 291 -32.44 -2.71 22.22
N GLU A 292 -31.71 -1.63 22.13
CA GLU A 292 -32.25 -0.29 22.27
C GLU A 292 -31.61 0.70 21.31
N TRP A 293 -32.43 1.35 20.52
CA TRP A 293 -32.05 2.39 19.59
C TRP A 293 -32.24 3.76 20.23
N THR A 294 -31.16 4.47 20.42
CA THR A 294 -31.21 5.88 20.79
C THR A 294 -30.80 6.73 19.59
N THR A 295 -31.53 7.79 19.31
CA THR A 295 -31.14 8.74 18.29
C THR A 295 -30.15 9.73 18.84
N HIS A 296 -29.00 9.90 18.18
CA HIS A 296 -28.17 11.06 18.38
C HIS A 296 -28.66 12.19 17.45
N PRO A 297 -28.84 13.45 17.96
CA PRO A 297 -29.37 14.55 17.16
C PRO A 297 -28.61 14.79 15.83
N SER A 298 -27.29 14.59 15.82
CA SER A 298 -26.44 14.73 14.63
C SER A 298 -26.64 13.64 13.57
N MET A 299 -27.42 12.61 13.88
CA MET A 299 -27.65 11.46 12.99
C MET A 299 -28.98 11.52 12.26
N ARG A 300 -29.73 12.62 12.42
CA ARG A 300 -31.02 12.78 11.77
C ARG A 300 -30.86 13.45 10.41
N PRO A 301 -31.55 12.99 9.36
CA PRO A 301 -31.74 13.78 8.17
C PRO A 301 -32.47 15.08 8.51
N ALA A 302 -32.16 16.14 7.81
CA ALA A 302 -32.91 17.39 7.96
C ALA A 302 -34.37 17.11 7.65
N GLY A 303 -35.27 17.46 8.62
CA GLY A 303 -36.73 17.29 8.49
C GLY A 303 -37.31 15.92 8.89
N SER A 304 -36.50 14.95 9.36
CA SER A 304 -37.04 13.69 9.84
C SER A 304 -37.67 13.84 11.24
N PRO A 305 -38.72 13.05 11.54
CA PRO A 305 -39.29 13.01 12.88
C PRO A 305 -38.26 12.65 13.93
N ALA A 306 -38.53 13.00 15.17
CA ALA A 306 -37.70 12.64 16.33
C ALA A 306 -37.87 11.16 16.68
N ASP A 307 -37.47 10.28 15.80
CA ASP A 307 -37.53 8.85 15.97
C ASP A 307 -36.21 8.31 16.50
N ARG A 308 -36.27 7.48 17.50
CA ARG A 308 -35.12 6.88 18.17
C ARG A 308 -34.41 5.80 17.32
N HIS A 309 -34.97 5.35 16.22
CA HIS A 309 -34.47 4.21 15.48
C HIS A 309 -33.74 4.59 14.19
N THR A 310 -34.12 5.70 13.55
CA THR A 310 -33.64 6.07 12.22
C THR A 310 -32.29 6.76 12.19
N GLY A 311 -32.00 7.59 13.16
CA GLY A 311 -30.79 8.44 13.15
C GLY A 311 -29.48 7.67 13.05
N ARG A 312 -29.40 6.50 13.62
CA ARG A 312 -28.20 5.67 13.64
C ARG A 312 -27.81 5.12 12.28
N TYR A 313 -28.80 4.69 11.50
CA TYR A 313 -28.55 4.13 10.17
C TYR A 313 -28.17 5.18 9.16
N ILE A 314 -28.78 6.33 9.21
CA ILE A 314 -28.54 7.43 8.29
C ILE A 314 -27.13 7.96 8.44
N HIS A 315 -26.65 8.06 9.69
CA HIS A 315 -25.29 8.50 9.92
C HIS A 315 -24.26 7.46 9.48
N ALA A 316 -24.54 6.19 9.69
CA ALA A 316 -23.73 5.10 9.19
C ALA A 316 -23.60 5.12 7.68
N TRP A 317 -24.64 5.50 6.98
CA TRP A 317 -24.66 5.62 5.53
C TRP A 317 -23.78 6.76 5.00
N ASN A 318 -23.95 7.96 5.55
CA ASN A 318 -23.21 9.14 5.10
C ASN A 318 -21.70 9.02 5.28
N ASN A 319 -21.25 8.06 6.07
CA ASN A 319 -19.86 7.81 6.35
C ASN A 319 -19.56 6.31 6.31
N ILE A 320 -19.79 5.67 5.17
CA ILE A 320 -19.58 4.25 4.94
C ILE A 320 -18.90 3.54 6.13
N GLY A 321 -19.69 2.93 7.01
CA GLY A 321 -19.17 2.24 8.18
C GLY A 321 -19.38 2.90 9.54
N ARG A 322 -20.12 3.98 9.63
CA ARG A 322 -20.50 4.55 10.93
C ARG A 322 -21.84 4.02 11.40
N LEU A 323 -21.80 3.23 12.45
CA LEU A 323 -22.97 2.86 13.22
C LEU A 323 -22.84 3.41 14.63
N ALA A 324 -23.89 4.01 15.16
CA ALA A 324 -23.92 4.34 16.58
C ALA A 324 -24.22 3.09 17.38
N LEU A 325 -23.47 2.84 18.44
CA LEU A 325 -23.76 1.77 19.38
C LEU A 325 -25.01 2.09 20.22
N PRO A 326 -25.63 1.08 20.85
CA PRO A 326 -26.79 1.27 21.72
C PRO A 326 -26.58 2.26 22.87
N ASP A 327 -25.34 2.41 23.35
CA ASP A 327 -24.95 3.37 24.39
C ASP A 327 -24.77 4.81 23.89
N GLY A 328 -25.00 5.04 22.59
CA GLY A 328 -24.80 6.35 21.97
C GLY A 328 -23.36 6.65 21.55
N SER A 329 -22.42 5.76 21.82
CA SER A 329 -21.03 5.93 21.41
C SER A 329 -20.87 5.75 19.91
N MET A 330 -19.88 6.44 19.32
CA MET A 330 -19.52 6.34 17.90
C MET A 330 -18.49 5.23 17.64
N GLY A 331 -18.31 4.31 18.57
CA GLY A 331 -17.31 3.23 18.48
C GLY A 331 -17.45 2.31 17.27
N TYR A 332 -18.56 2.38 16.63
CA TYR A 332 -18.87 1.59 15.46
C TYR A 332 -18.13 2.01 14.19
N THR A 333 -17.71 3.25 14.11
CA THR A 333 -16.93 3.79 13.00
C THR A 333 -15.60 3.09 12.83
N SER A 334 -14.95 2.80 13.94
CA SER A 334 -13.66 2.10 13.92
C SER A 334 -13.83 0.62 13.58
N PHE A 335 -14.94 0.01 13.93
CA PHE A 335 -15.18 -1.40 13.67
C PHE A 335 -15.47 -1.70 12.19
N THR A 336 -16.37 -0.95 11.55
CA THR A 336 -16.70 -1.15 10.13
C THR A 336 -15.59 -0.67 9.21
N GLU A 337 -14.92 0.44 9.50
CA GLU A 337 -13.72 0.85 8.77
C GLU A 337 -12.58 -0.17 8.95
N ARG A 338 -12.38 -0.68 10.16
CA ARG A 338 -11.37 -1.70 10.44
C ARG A 338 -11.73 -3.01 9.73
N HIS A 339 -12.98 -3.50 9.82
CA HIS A 339 -13.42 -4.73 9.16
C HIS A 339 -13.38 -4.64 7.64
N VAL A 340 -13.84 -3.55 7.05
CA VAL A 340 -13.76 -3.34 5.61
C VAL A 340 -12.29 -3.21 5.16
N ARG A 341 -11.46 -2.53 5.93
CA ARG A 341 -10.02 -2.43 5.63
C ARG A 341 -9.28 -3.74 5.84
N ASP A 342 -9.62 -4.49 6.89
CA ASP A 342 -9.03 -5.80 7.18
C ASP A 342 -9.47 -6.86 6.16
N GLN A 343 -10.66 -6.73 5.58
CA GLN A 343 -11.14 -7.60 4.49
C GLN A 343 -10.61 -7.21 3.11
N LEU A 344 -10.17 -5.95 2.88
CA LEU A 344 -9.68 -5.52 1.57
C LEU A 344 -8.30 -6.11 1.21
N GLY A 345 -7.62 -6.77 2.14
CA GLY A 345 -6.36 -7.45 1.85
C GLY A 345 -5.33 -6.54 1.16
N LEU A 346 -4.80 -7.00 0.03
CA LEU A 346 -3.89 -6.23 -0.80
C LEU A 346 -4.67 -5.25 -1.70
N HIS A 347 -4.19 -4.01 -1.78
CA HIS A 347 -4.78 -2.94 -2.59
C HIS A 347 -4.05 -2.76 -3.92
N TRP A 348 -2.78 -3.15 -4.01
CA TRP A 348 -1.98 -2.91 -5.20
C TRP A 348 -0.90 -3.96 -5.37
N VAL A 349 -0.75 -4.44 -6.60
CA VAL A 349 0.27 -5.41 -7.00
C VAL A 349 1.05 -4.82 -8.17
N VAL A 350 2.34 -4.60 -7.96
CA VAL A 350 3.28 -4.17 -9.00
C VAL A 350 4.12 -5.36 -9.42
N VAL A 351 4.23 -5.60 -10.71
CA VAL A 351 4.97 -6.75 -11.27
C VAL A 351 6.06 -6.30 -12.22
N GLY A 352 7.24 -6.90 -12.09
CA GLY A 352 8.33 -6.64 -13.00
C GLY A 352 9.45 -7.67 -12.96
N GLY A 353 10.06 -7.89 -14.13
CA GLY A 353 11.25 -8.74 -14.29
C GLY A 353 12.54 -7.98 -13.98
N GLU A 354 13.62 -8.74 -13.84
CA GLU A 354 14.97 -8.19 -13.61
C GLU A 354 15.54 -7.51 -14.86
N THR A 355 16.36 -6.51 -14.62
CA THR A 355 17.14 -5.82 -15.65
C THR A 355 18.61 -5.77 -15.25
N GLY A 356 19.49 -5.64 -16.25
CA GLY A 356 20.92 -5.47 -16.04
C GLY A 356 21.73 -6.77 -16.18
N PRO A 357 23.05 -6.70 -15.92
CA PRO A 357 23.94 -7.85 -16.03
C PRO A 357 23.54 -9.00 -15.09
N GLY A 358 23.44 -10.21 -15.63
CA GLY A 358 23.10 -11.41 -14.86
C GLY A 358 21.62 -11.49 -14.43
N CYS A 359 20.74 -10.67 -15.02
CA CYS A 359 19.30 -10.72 -14.75
C CYS A 359 18.71 -12.09 -15.13
N ARG A 360 17.74 -12.53 -14.36
CA ARG A 360 17.00 -13.77 -14.55
C ARG A 360 15.72 -13.48 -15.34
N PRO A 361 15.29 -14.39 -16.23
CA PRO A 361 14.04 -14.22 -16.95
C PRO A 361 12.85 -14.37 -16.04
N MET A 362 11.78 -13.63 -16.32
CA MET A 362 10.48 -13.76 -15.69
C MET A 362 9.54 -14.53 -16.63
N HIS A 363 8.91 -15.60 -16.14
CA HIS A 363 7.95 -16.35 -16.96
C HIS A 363 6.65 -15.53 -17.13
N PRO A 364 6.15 -15.32 -18.37
CA PRO A 364 4.96 -14.50 -18.60
C PRO A 364 3.71 -15.00 -17.88
N ALA A 365 3.57 -16.32 -17.75
CA ALA A 365 2.41 -16.90 -17.04
C ALA A 365 2.34 -16.48 -15.58
N TRP A 366 3.47 -16.18 -14.93
CA TRP A 366 3.46 -15.70 -13.55
C TRP A 366 2.84 -14.30 -13.44
N ALA A 367 3.24 -13.41 -14.36
CA ALA A 367 2.67 -12.07 -14.44
C ALA A 367 1.18 -12.10 -14.80
N ARG A 368 0.79 -12.95 -15.76
CA ARG A 368 -0.62 -13.16 -16.15
C ARG A 368 -1.44 -13.67 -14.98
N SER A 369 -0.94 -14.67 -14.25
CA SER A 369 -1.61 -15.20 -13.06
C SER A 369 -1.87 -14.10 -12.03
N LEU A 370 -0.89 -13.25 -11.72
CA LEU A 370 -1.07 -12.14 -10.79
C LEU A 370 -2.08 -11.11 -11.29
N ARG A 371 -2.04 -10.77 -12.59
CA ARG A 371 -3.05 -9.91 -13.21
C ARG A 371 -4.47 -10.47 -13.04
N ASP A 372 -4.63 -11.74 -13.36
CA ASP A 372 -5.93 -12.40 -13.35
C ASP A 372 -6.48 -12.55 -11.91
N GLN A 373 -5.61 -12.82 -10.94
CA GLN A 373 -5.95 -12.79 -9.52
C GLN A 373 -6.42 -11.39 -9.07
N CYS A 374 -5.72 -10.32 -9.48
CA CYS A 374 -6.14 -8.95 -9.20
C CYS A 374 -7.50 -8.63 -9.83
N ARG A 375 -7.70 -9.00 -11.08
CA ARG A 375 -8.99 -8.83 -11.80
C ARG A 375 -10.13 -9.60 -11.15
N ALA A 376 -9.85 -10.76 -10.57
CA ALA A 376 -10.83 -11.58 -9.84
C ALA A 376 -11.12 -11.06 -8.42
N SER A 377 -10.30 -10.17 -7.89
CA SER A 377 -10.48 -9.60 -6.55
C SER A 377 -11.31 -8.32 -6.55
N ALA A 378 -11.83 -7.93 -5.38
CA ALA A 378 -12.51 -6.66 -5.19
C ALA A 378 -11.53 -5.61 -4.70
N GLY A 379 -11.10 -4.70 -5.60
CA GLY A 379 -10.37 -3.50 -5.22
C GLY A 379 -8.84 -3.63 -5.16
N THR A 380 -8.26 -4.70 -5.73
CA THR A 380 -6.83 -4.81 -5.92
C THR A 380 -6.44 -4.35 -7.33
N SER A 381 -5.70 -3.26 -7.41
CA SER A 381 -5.16 -2.73 -8.67
C SER A 381 -3.91 -3.47 -9.09
N PHE A 382 -3.70 -3.61 -10.40
CA PHE A 382 -2.56 -4.29 -10.99
C PHE A 382 -1.72 -3.32 -11.82
N PHE A 383 -0.41 -3.34 -11.62
CA PHE A 383 0.54 -2.53 -12.38
C PHE A 383 1.62 -3.42 -12.98
N TYR A 384 1.70 -3.47 -14.30
CA TYR A 384 2.78 -4.16 -15.00
C TYR A 384 3.89 -3.18 -15.37
N LYS A 385 4.99 -3.23 -14.65
CA LYS A 385 6.08 -2.28 -14.83
C LYS A 385 6.93 -2.60 -16.06
N GLN A 386 7.35 -3.86 -16.20
CA GLN A 386 8.22 -4.30 -17.27
C GLN A 386 8.43 -5.80 -17.27
N HIS A 387 8.77 -6.34 -18.45
CA HIS A 387 9.13 -7.75 -18.57
C HIS A 387 10.55 -8.04 -18.04
N GLY A 388 11.43 -7.07 -18.03
CA GLY A 388 12.86 -7.20 -17.75
C GLY A 388 13.69 -7.20 -19.03
N ASP A 389 14.96 -7.58 -18.94
CA ASP A 389 15.84 -7.65 -20.12
C ASP A 389 15.62 -8.94 -20.95
N TRP A 390 14.93 -9.93 -20.41
CA TRP A 390 14.60 -11.16 -21.08
C TRP A 390 13.15 -11.20 -21.50
N HIS A 391 12.87 -11.35 -22.80
CA HIS A 391 11.53 -11.43 -23.38
C HIS A 391 11.24 -12.84 -23.87
N PRO A 392 10.00 -13.33 -23.78
CA PRO A 392 9.61 -14.57 -24.40
C PRO A 392 9.93 -14.54 -25.90
N ALA A 393 10.52 -15.60 -26.40
CA ALA A 393 10.87 -15.70 -27.81
C ALA A 393 10.11 -16.85 -28.49
N PRO A 394 9.81 -16.75 -29.79
CA PRO A 394 9.28 -17.87 -30.54
C PRO A 394 10.25 -19.06 -30.53
N THR A 395 9.72 -20.24 -30.60
CA THR A 395 10.28 -21.56 -30.28
C THR A 395 11.56 -22.00 -30.98
N GLN A 396 12.26 -21.17 -31.73
CA GLN A 396 13.52 -21.53 -32.38
C GLN A 396 14.73 -21.16 -31.50
N LEU A 397 15.27 -22.17 -30.84
CA LEU A 397 16.55 -22.07 -30.13
C LEU A 397 17.70 -21.90 -31.13
N VAL A 398 18.42 -20.79 -31.02
CA VAL A 398 19.77 -20.68 -31.57
C VAL A 398 20.73 -21.09 -30.45
N LEU A 399 21.18 -22.35 -30.50
CA LEU A 399 22.15 -22.89 -29.55
C LEU A 399 23.45 -22.06 -29.60
N ASN A 400 23.92 -21.65 -28.38
CA ASN A 400 25.14 -20.86 -28.17
C ASN A 400 25.09 -19.35 -28.51
N ASP A 401 23.92 -18.79 -28.74
CA ASP A 401 23.79 -17.33 -28.81
C ASP A 401 23.57 -16.75 -27.41
N PRO A 402 24.46 -15.85 -26.90
CA PRO A 402 24.30 -15.23 -25.57
C PRO A 402 23.08 -14.32 -25.44
N ALA A 403 22.40 -14.01 -26.57
CA ALA A 403 21.14 -13.30 -26.57
C ALA A 403 19.95 -14.18 -26.20
N TRP A 404 20.14 -15.50 -26.05
CA TRP A 404 19.07 -16.45 -25.71
C TRP A 404 19.34 -17.17 -24.39
N THR A 405 18.31 -17.51 -23.69
CA THR A 405 18.35 -18.36 -22.49
C THR A 405 17.16 -19.31 -22.46
N LEU A 406 17.32 -20.43 -21.81
CA LEU A 406 16.29 -21.43 -21.60
C LEU A 406 15.87 -21.43 -20.11
N MET A 407 14.60 -21.38 -19.87
CA MET A 407 14.02 -21.57 -18.53
C MET A 407 13.15 -22.84 -18.55
N LEU A 408 13.37 -23.72 -17.59
CA LEU A 408 12.48 -24.83 -17.31
C LEU A 408 11.49 -24.39 -16.20
N CYS A 409 10.21 -24.44 -16.51
CA CYS A 409 9.17 -24.19 -15.52
C CYS A 409 8.98 -25.45 -14.67
N GLY A 410 9.28 -25.37 -13.37
CA GLY A 410 9.35 -26.53 -12.47
C GLY A 410 8.06 -27.37 -12.41
N ASP A 411 6.91 -26.71 -12.45
CA ASP A 411 5.61 -27.35 -12.25
C ASP A 411 5.03 -27.94 -13.56
N THR A 412 5.25 -27.31 -14.69
CA THR A 412 4.69 -27.74 -16.00
C THR A 412 5.67 -28.54 -16.84
N LYS A 413 6.94 -28.56 -16.47
CA LYS A 413 8.07 -29.08 -17.29
C LYS A 413 8.15 -28.46 -18.69
N GLU A 414 7.47 -27.35 -18.92
CA GLU A 414 7.56 -26.61 -20.17
C GLU A 414 8.90 -25.88 -20.25
N SER A 415 9.55 -25.99 -21.38
CA SER A 415 10.75 -25.22 -21.69
C SER A 415 10.35 -23.94 -22.40
N TRP A 416 10.76 -22.80 -21.83
CA TRP A 416 10.56 -21.50 -22.47
C TRP A 416 11.88 -20.91 -22.89
N THR A 417 11.92 -20.40 -24.11
CA THR A 417 13.04 -19.64 -24.63
C THR A 417 12.84 -18.16 -24.43
N PHE A 418 13.91 -17.50 -24.05
CA PHE A 418 13.92 -16.05 -23.85
C PHE A 418 15.04 -15.44 -24.69
N GLN A 419 14.76 -14.26 -25.22
CA GLN A 419 15.69 -13.43 -25.97
C GLN A 419 15.87 -12.11 -25.26
N ARG A 420 17.08 -11.54 -25.30
CA ARG A 420 17.29 -10.17 -24.82
C ARG A 420 16.54 -9.19 -25.70
N GLY A 421 15.73 -8.33 -25.07
CA GLY A 421 14.88 -7.35 -25.72
C GLY A 421 15.08 -5.94 -25.17
N PRO A 422 14.31 -4.97 -25.65
CA PRO A 422 14.38 -3.61 -25.18
C PRO A 422 14.00 -3.54 -23.68
N ARG A 423 14.79 -2.79 -22.92
CA ARG A 423 14.49 -2.51 -21.49
C ARG A 423 13.20 -1.74 -21.38
N HIS A 424 12.52 -1.95 -20.27
CA HIS A 424 11.29 -1.23 -19.94
C HIS A 424 10.10 -1.49 -20.88
N HIS A 425 10.06 -2.69 -21.48
CA HIS A 425 8.86 -3.13 -22.17
C HIS A 425 7.76 -3.42 -21.15
N ASN A 426 6.74 -2.56 -21.10
CA ASN A 426 5.67 -2.56 -20.09
C ASN A 426 4.33 -3.10 -20.63
N GLU A 427 4.35 -3.83 -21.71
CA GLU A 427 3.17 -4.49 -22.25
C GLU A 427 3.10 -5.95 -21.80
N LEU A 428 1.95 -6.36 -21.31
CA LEU A 428 1.61 -7.75 -21.05
C LEU A 428 0.46 -8.14 -21.98
N ASP A 429 0.71 -9.09 -22.88
CA ASP A 429 -0.25 -9.50 -23.92
C ASP A 429 -0.71 -8.34 -24.85
N GLY A 430 0.18 -7.38 -25.13
CA GLY A 430 -0.12 -6.20 -25.95
C GLY A 430 -0.88 -5.10 -25.21
N GLU A 431 -1.07 -5.20 -23.90
CA GLU A 431 -1.76 -4.24 -23.07
C GLU A 431 -0.79 -3.57 -22.08
N VAL A 432 -0.79 -2.24 -22.03
CA VAL A 432 -0.13 -1.46 -20.97
C VAL A 432 -1.08 -1.35 -19.79
N ILE A 433 -0.73 -1.95 -18.64
CA ILE A 433 -1.58 -2.00 -17.45
C ILE A 433 -0.92 -1.21 -16.34
N GLU A 434 -1.43 -0.01 -16.07
CA GLU A 434 -0.89 0.93 -15.09
C GLU A 434 -1.98 1.40 -14.11
N GLU A 435 -2.57 0.45 -13.39
CA GLU A 435 -3.61 0.76 -12.42
C GLU A 435 -3.00 1.20 -11.07
N TYR A 436 -3.68 2.13 -10.41
CA TYR A 436 -3.31 2.60 -9.07
C TYR A 436 -4.46 2.40 -8.09
N PRO A 437 -4.17 2.23 -6.80
CA PRO A 437 -5.20 2.10 -5.78
C PRO A 437 -6.16 3.27 -5.79
N VAL A 438 -7.45 2.98 -5.78
CA VAL A 438 -8.48 4.01 -5.58
C VAL A 438 -8.54 4.30 -4.09
N LEU A 439 -8.13 5.51 -3.70
CA LEU A 439 -8.24 5.96 -2.31
C LEU A 439 -9.71 6.23 -2.00
N LEU A 440 -10.30 5.41 -1.16
CA LEU A 440 -11.64 5.66 -0.62
C LEU A 440 -11.57 6.94 0.23
N GLY A 441 -12.05 8.05 -0.32
CA GLY A 441 -12.09 9.35 0.38
C GLY A 441 -11.30 10.49 -0.26
N ALA A 442 -10.63 10.28 -1.39
CA ALA A 442 -10.15 11.39 -2.20
C ALA A 442 -11.34 12.00 -2.97
N VAL A 443 -12.00 12.97 -2.38
CA VAL A 443 -12.82 13.93 -3.12
C VAL A 443 -11.87 14.62 -4.10
N ARG A 444 -12.18 14.53 -5.41
CA ARG A 444 -11.46 15.23 -6.49
C ARG A 444 -11.50 16.73 -6.29
#